data_e4dea8f220f804eacd7e26b027801238
#
_entry.id   e4dea8f220f804eacd7e26b027801238
#
_cell.length_a   1.000
_cell.length_b   1.000
_cell.length_c   1.000
_cell.angle_alpha   90.00
_cell.angle_beta   90.00
_cell.angle_gamma   90.00
#
_symmetry.space_group_name_H-M   'P 1'
#
loop_
_entity.id
_entity.type
_entity.pdbx_description
1 polymer ?
#
loop_
_entity_poly.entity_id
_entity_poly.type
_entity_poly.pdbx_seq_one_letter_code
_entity_poly.pdbx_strand_id
1 'polypeptide(L)'
;MARYGQRGQDKRLLDIVSAEVTYNNGQESYRNVKIDQHPTDKGIQELNGSWSVGEFASTLLDLFSPYTDAQFQSRGASPISGLDAQVYDFRVQRENSHWRVQAESQTLRPAYKGSVWVDPATALVLRIEMQATNMPSDFPMDTVESAVDYSYVTIAGNSVLLPVHAESLGCERGGPACSHNIIDFRNYHEFKVNTKILGAK
;
A
#
# COMPACT_ATOMS: atom_id res chain seq x y z
N MET A 1 -11.40 -1.24 -2.69
CA MET A 1 -10.74 -2.44 -2.09
C MET A 1 -11.74 -3.57 -2.05
N ALA A 2 -11.51 -4.64 -2.81
CA ALA A 2 -12.25 -5.89 -2.70
C ALA A 2 -11.56 -6.78 -1.66
N ARG A 3 -12.30 -7.24 -0.64
CA ARG A 3 -11.75 -8.06 0.43
C ARG A 3 -12.16 -9.52 0.23
N TYR A 4 -11.18 -10.40 0.27
CA TYR A 4 -11.38 -11.83 0.09
C TYR A 4 -10.90 -12.60 1.32
N GLY A 5 -11.68 -13.61 1.72
CA GLY A 5 -11.22 -14.71 2.54
C GLY A 5 -10.72 -15.84 1.64
N GLN A 6 -9.59 -16.44 1.98
CA GLN A 6 -9.03 -17.57 1.24
C GLN A 6 -8.73 -18.71 2.21
N ARG A 7 -9.06 -19.93 1.81
CA ARG A 7 -8.70 -21.14 2.55
C ARG A 7 -8.19 -22.20 1.57
N GLY A 8 -6.89 -22.39 1.54
CA GLY A 8 -6.24 -23.21 0.52
C GLY A 8 -6.45 -22.60 -0.88
N GLN A 9 -7.07 -23.34 -1.79
CA GLN A 9 -7.39 -22.86 -3.15
C GLN A 9 -8.76 -22.14 -3.24
N ASP A 10 -9.57 -22.21 -2.21
CA ASP A 10 -10.90 -21.58 -2.19
C ASP A 10 -10.78 -20.11 -1.79
N LYS A 11 -11.05 -19.20 -2.73
CA LYS A 11 -11.03 -17.74 -2.56
C LYS A 11 -12.44 -17.19 -2.72
N ARG A 12 -12.95 -16.53 -1.67
CA ARG A 12 -14.31 -15.98 -1.63
C ARG A 12 -14.26 -14.47 -1.40
N LEU A 13 -14.96 -13.72 -2.24
CA LEU A 13 -15.23 -12.30 -2.00
C LEU A 13 -16.11 -12.17 -0.74
N LEU A 14 -15.69 -11.37 0.21
CA LEU A 14 -16.42 -11.06 1.44
C LEU A 14 -17.25 -9.80 1.26
N ASP A 15 -16.65 -8.71 0.84
CA ASP A 15 -17.28 -7.43 0.57
C ASP A 15 -16.39 -6.51 -0.27
N ILE A 16 -16.91 -5.34 -0.60
CA ILE A 16 -16.20 -4.27 -1.31
C ILE A 16 -16.21 -3.01 -0.45
N VAL A 17 -15.05 -2.55 -0.04
CA VAL A 17 -14.89 -1.28 0.66
C VAL A 17 -14.46 -0.20 -0.33
N SER A 18 -15.15 0.93 -0.34
CA SER A 18 -14.75 2.13 -1.09
C SER A 18 -14.55 3.31 -0.14
N ALA A 19 -13.56 4.14 -0.42
CA ALA A 19 -13.27 5.36 0.33
C ALA A 19 -12.62 6.38 -0.59
N GLU A 20 -12.72 7.65 -0.23
CA GLU A 20 -11.89 8.71 -0.78
C GLU A 20 -10.59 8.76 0.01
N VAL A 21 -9.45 8.68 -0.69
CA VAL A 21 -8.13 8.84 -0.08
C VAL A 21 -7.53 10.18 -0.49
N THR A 22 -6.99 10.89 0.48
CA THR A 22 -6.23 12.12 0.24
C THR A 22 -4.87 12.02 0.92
N TYR A 23 -3.85 12.56 0.27
CA TYR A 23 -2.51 12.67 0.83
C TYR A 23 -2.17 14.15 1.01
N ASN A 24 -1.88 14.53 2.24
CA ASN A 24 -1.50 15.90 2.59
C ASN A 24 -0.51 15.90 3.76
N ASN A 25 0.54 16.71 3.66
CA ASN A 25 1.55 16.87 4.72
C ASN A 25 2.13 15.56 5.26
N GLY A 26 2.41 14.61 4.39
CA GLY A 26 3.02 13.33 4.78
C GLY A 26 2.04 12.29 5.32
N GLN A 27 0.74 12.55 5.28
CA GLN A 27 -0.28 11.66 5.82
C GLN A 27 -1.39 11.34 4.83
N GLU A 28 -1.79 10.08 4.81
CA GLU A 28 -3.01 9.65 4.15
C GLU A 28 -4.21 9.82 5.07
N SER A 29 -5.31 10.28 4.52
CA SER A 29 -6.60 10.30 5.21
C SER A 29 -7.69 9.71 4.33
N TYR A 30 -8.59 8.98 4.96
CA TYR A 30 -9.66 8.23 4.31
C TYR A 30 -11.00 8.77 4.77
N ARG A 31 -11.89 9.09 3.82
CA ARG A 31 -13.22 9.65 4.07
C ARG A 31 -14.27 8.94 3.24
N ASN A 32 -15.53 9.19 3.55
CA ASN A 32 -16.68 8.66 2.79
C ASN A 32 -16.61 7.13 2.61
N VAL A 33 -16.25 6.44 3.71
CA VAL A 33 -16.11 4.98 3.71
C VAL A 33 -17.48 4.32 3.49
N LYS A 34 -17.53 3.35 2.58
CA LYS A 34 -18.72 2.55 2.28
C LYS A 34 -18.34 1.08 2.22
N ILE A 35 -19.24 0.22 2.67
CA ILE A 35 -19.16 -1.24 2.53
C ILE A 35 -20.32 -1.67 1.62
N ASP A 36 -20.03 -2.35 0.51
CA ASP A 36 -21.01 -2.77 -0.50
C ASP A 36 -21.96 -1.63 -0.90
N GLN A 37 -21.38 -0.44 -1.13
CA GLN A 37 -22.05 0.83 -1.46
C GLN A 37 -22.83 1.49 -0.31
N HIS A 38 -22.95 0.87 0.87
CA HIS A 38 -23.63 1.45 2.02
C HIS A 38 -22.65 2.30 2.86
N PRO A 39 -22.96 3.58 3.11
CA PRO A 39 -22.14 4.45 3.95
C PRO A 39 -21.97 3.88 5.37
N THR A 40 -20.80 4.13 5.97
CA THR A 40 -20.53 3.83 7.38
C THR A 40 -19.84 5.00 8.05
N ASP A 41 -20.10 5.20 9.33
CA ASP A 41 -19.42 6.21 10.15
C ASP A 41 -18.07 5.73 10.67
N LYS A 42 -17.72 4.46 10.44
CA LYS A 42 -16.43 3.87 10.84
C LYS A 42 -15.34 4.30 9.89
N GLY A 43 -14.17 4.61 10.46
CA GLY A 43 -12.92 4.72 9.70
C GLY A 43 -12.49 3.37 9.12
N ILE A 44 -11.65 3.39 8.06
CA ILE A 44 -11.20 2.15 7.39
C ILE A 44 -10.49 1.19 8.36
N GLN A 45 -9.78 1.74 9.35
CA GLN A 45 -9.05 0.96 10.38
C GLN A 45 -9.95 0.42 11.50
N GLU A 46 -11.22 0.85 11.53
CA GLU A 46 -12.24 0.39 12.49
C GLU A 46 -13.17 -0.67 11.89
N LEU A 47 -12.96 -0.99 10.62
CA LEU A 47 -13.74 -2.01 9.94
C LEU A 47 -13.37 -3.40 10.48
N ASN A 48 -14.35 -4.27 10.57
CA ASN A 48 -14.13 -5.68 10.87
C ASN A 48 -13.42 -6.36 9.69
N GLY A 49 -12.62 -7.39 9.97
CA GLY A 49 -11.90 -8.15 8.97
C GLY A 49 -10.56 -7.50 8.57
N SER A 50 -10.01 -7.90 7.45
CA SER A 50 -8.73 -7.41 6.95
C SER A 50 -8.88 -6.07 6.25
N TRP A 51 -7.95 -5.15 6.51
CA TRP A 51 -7.83 -3.88 5.82
C TRP A 51 -6.36 -3.54 5.60
N SER A 52 -6.09 -2.67 4.65
CA SER A 52 -4.76 -2.17 4.34
C SER A 52 -4.82 -0.67 4.06
N VAL A 53 -3.80 0.05 4.45
CA VAL A 53 -3.64 1.49 4.27
C VAL A 53 -2.16 1.83 4.06
N GLY A 54 -1.89 2.93 3.36
CA GLY A 54 -0.52 3.37 3.09
C GLY A 54 -0.08 3.14 1.64
N GLU A 55 -0.86 2.41 0.86
CA GLU A 55 -0.54 2.05 -0.52
C GLU A 55 -0.65 3.25 -1.48
N PHE A 56 -1.38 4.30 -1.09
CA PHE A 56 -1.54 5.47 -1.96
C PHE A 56 -0.23 6.26 -2.10
N ALA A 57 0.47 6.50 -0.99
CA ALA A 57 1.73 7.26 -1.02
C ALA A 57 2.70 6.89 0.11
N SER A 58 2.20 6.50 1.28
CA SER A 58 3.02 6.34 2.49
C SER A 58 4.06 5.24 2.34
N THR A 59 3.72 4.12 1.72
CA THR A 59 4.64 2.99 1.47
C THR A 59 5.83 3.41 0.61
N LEU A 60 5.58 4.14 -0.49
CA LEU A 60 6.64 4.63 -1.37
C LEU A 60 7.57 5.58 -0.65
N LEU A 61 7.01 6.57 0.03
CA LEU A 61 7.78 7.62 0.71
C LEU A 61 8.57 7.07 1.90
N ASP A 62 7.98 6.14 2.64
CA ASP A 62 8.64 5.50 3.77
C ASP A 62 9.84 4.66 3.31
N LEU A 63 9.69 3.84 2.26
CA LEU A 63 10.76 2.99 1.75
C LEU A 63 12.01 3.78 1.36
N PHE A 64 11.84 4.98 0.78
CA PHE A 64 12.95 5.84 0.36
C PHE A 64 13.31 6.90 1.41
N SER A 65 12.71 6.86 2.59
CA SER A 65 13.07 7.73 3.70
C SER A 65 14.45 7.36 4.26
N PRO A 66 15.31 8.34 4.57
CA PRO A 66 16.58 8.07 5.25
C PRO A 66 16.42 7.37 6.61
N TYR A 67 15.28 7.53 7.27
CA TYR A 67 14.99 6.87 8.56
C TYR A 67 14.69 5.37 8.43
N THR A 68 14.26 4.92 7.26
CA THR A 68 14.01 3.51 6.97
C THR A 68 15.33 2.76 6.70
N ASP A 69 16.37 3.47 6.27
CA ASP A 69 17.70 2.91 5.99
C ASP A 69 17.63 1.61 5.17
N ALA A 70 16.78 1.61 4.14
CA ALA A 70 16.57 0.47 3.27
C ALA A 70 17.86 0.16 2.47
N GLN A 71 18.28 -1.09 2.51
CA GLN A 71 19.48 -1.54 1.82
C GLN A 71 19.13 -2.12 0.46
N PHE A 72 19.57 -1.46 -0.62
CA PHE A 72 19.25 -1.83 -1.98
C PHE A 72 20.39 -2.58 -2.67
N GLN A 73 20.04 -3.58 -3.48
CA GLN A 73 20.95 -4.32 -4.34
C GLN A 73 20.35 -4.44 -5.75
N SER A 74 21.08 -4.04 -6.78
CA SER A 74 20.62 -4.20 -8.16
C SER A 74 20.48 -5.69 -8.52
N ARG A 75 19.34 -6.04 -9.11
CA ARG A 75 19.07 -7.38 -9.65
C ARG A 75 19.18 -7.43 -11.17
N GLY A 76 19.19 -6.27 -11.84
CA GLY A 76 19.26 -6.16 -13.29
C GLY A 76 17.95 -5.72 -13.93
N ALA A 77 17.93 -5.68 -15.25
CA ALA A 77 16.75 -5.26 -16.01
C ALA A 77 15.67 -6.36 -16.02
N SER A 78 14.43 -5.97 -15.77
CA SER A 78 13.24 -6.83 -15.86
C SER A 78 12.02 -5.98 -16.22
N PRO A 79 11.59 -5.96 -17.48
CA PRO A 79 10.44 -5.18 -17.92
C PRO A 79 9.18 -5.50 -17.14
N ILE A 80 8.34 -4.49 -16.90
CA ILE A 80 7.04 -4.64 -16.24
C ILE A 80 5.96 -3.90 -17.04
N SER A 81 4.83 -4.55 -17.26
CA SER A 81 3.68 -3.96 -17.98
C SER A 81 4.04 -3.31 -19.32
N GLY A 82 5.05 -3.88 -20.04
CA GLY A 82 5.53 -3.38 -21.31
C GLY A 82 6.47 -2.16 -21.23
N LEU A 83 6.87 -1.77 -20.02
CA LEU A 83 7.85 -0.70 -19.77
C LEU A 83 9.20 -1.30 -19.39
N ASP A 84 10.28 -0.67 -19.85
CA ASP A 84 11.61 -1.00 -19.36
C ASP A 84 11.73 -0.68 -17.87
N ALA A 85 12.32 -1.60 -17.11
CA ALA A 85 12.55 -1.37 -15.70
C ALA A 85 13.88 -1.98 -15.24
N GLN A 86 14.54 -1.27 -14.33
CA GLN A 86 15.65 -1.76 -13.53
C GLN A 86 15.09 -2.20 -12.18
N VAL A 87 15.42 -3.42 -11.77
CA VAL A 87 14.95 -3.99 -10.50
C VAL A 87 16.03 -3.88 -9.44
N TYR A 88 15.62 -3.44 -8.26
CA TYR A 88 16.43 -3.46 -7.06
C TYR A 88 15.72 -4.25 -5.98
N ASP A 89 16.40 -5.26 -5.44
CA ASP A 89 15.96 -5.92 -4.23
C ASP A 89 16.33 -5.06 -3.03
N PHE A 90 15.50 -5.05 -2.00
CA PHE A 90 15.78 -4.30 -0.78
C PHE A 90 15.49 -5.11 0.48
N ARG A 91 16.09 -4.64 1.59
CA ARG A 91 15.84 -5.15 2.95
C ARG A 91 15.78 -3.99 3.93
N VAL A 92 14.86 -4.08 4.86
CA VAL A 92 14.69 -3.16 5.99
C VAL A 92 14.75 -3.95 7.28
N GLN A 93 15.64 -3.54 8.18
CA GLN A 93 15.77 -4.15 9.50
C GLN A 93 14.58 -3.78 10.39
N ARG A 94 14.30 -4.59 11.40
CA ARG A 94 13.15 -4.39 12.29
C ARG A 94 13.19 -3.05 13.03
N GLU A 95 14.35 -2.62 13.46
CA GLU A 95 14.57 -1.36 14.17
C GLU A 95 14.26 -0.12 13.33
N ASN A 96 14.36 -0.25 12.01
CA ASN A 96 14.09 0.82 11.05
C ASN A 96 12.72 0.66 10.35
N SER A 97 11.97 -0.38 10.69
CA SER A 97 10.68 -0.66 10.07
C SER A 97 9.59 0.24 10.64
N HIS A 98 8.90 0.94 9.76
CA HIS A 98 7.68 1.66 10.07
C HIS A 98 6.42 0.91 9.61
N TRP A 99 6.60 -0.19 8.87
CA TRP A 99 5.49 -1.04 8.43
C TRP A 99 4.81 -1.69 9.63
N ARG A 100 3.55 -1.36 9.83
CA ARG A 100 2.76 -1.87 10.95
C ARG A 100 1.80 -2.95 10.50
N VAL A 101 1.93 -4.11 11.09
CA VAL A 101 1.02 -5.24 10.93
C VAL A 101 0.22 -5.40 12.22
N GLN A 102 -1.09 -5.47 12.11
CA GLN A 102 -1.98 -5.70 13.23
C GLN A 102 -2.76 -7.00 13.01
N ALA A 103 -2.78 -7.85 14.00
CA ALA A 103 -3.56 -9.09 14.01
C ALA A 103 -4.14 -9.29 15.41
N GLU A 104 -5.45 -9.49 15.50
CA GLU A 104 -6.19 -9.54 16.76
C GLU A 104 -5.91 -8.28 17.60
N SER A 105 -5.42 -8.43 18.83
CA SER A 105 -5.04 -7.34 19.72
C SER A 105 -3.56 -6.96 19.66
N GLN A 106 -2.78 -7.65 18.81
CA GLN A 106 -1.33 -7.46 18.72
C GLN A 106 -0.96 -6.55 17.55
N THR A 107 0.08 -5.74 17.74
CA THR A 107 0.69 -4.92 16.70
C THR A 107 2.17 -5.23 16.62
N LEU A 108 2.66 -5.45 15.39
CA LEU A 108 4.05 -5.76 15.10
C LEU A 108 4.59 -4.77 14.05
N ARG A 109 5.87 -4.41 14.19
CA ARG A 109 6.67 -3.81 13.12
C ARG A 109 7.70 -4.85 12.70
N PRO A 110 7.46 -5.63 11.64
CA PRO A 110 8.38 -6.67 11.21
C PRO A 110 9.57 -6.07 10.46
N ALA A 111 10.70 -6.78 10.43
CA ALA A 111 11.64 -6.60 9.35
C ALA A 111 10.97 -7.00 8.04
N TYR A 112 11.39 -6.43 6.92
CA TYR A 112 10.82 -6.78 5.62
C TYR A 112 11.85 -6.71 4.50
N LYS A 113 11.56 -7.40 3.43
CA LYS A 113 12.33 -7.42 2.18
C LYS A 113 11.39 -7.27 1.01
N GLY A 114 11.93 -6.92 -0.14
CA GLY A 114 11.12 -6.82 -1.34
C GLY A 114 11.92 -6.44 -2.56
N SER A 115 11.20 -5.97 -3.58
CA SER A 115 11.78 -5.50 -4.82
C SER A 115 11.07 -4.23 -5.29
N VAL A 116 11.82 -3.34 -5.93
CA VAL A 116 11.28 -2.17 -6.62
C VAL A 116 11.67 -2.22 -8.09
N TRP A 117 10.73 -1.89 -8.95
CA TRP A 117 10.92 -1.70 -10.38
C TRP A 117 10.98 -0.21 -10.65
N VAL A 118 12.07 0.24 -11.24
CA VAL A 118 12.33 1.66 -11.48
C VAL A 118 12.51 1.86 -12.99
N ASP A 119 11.81 2.83 -13.55
CA ASP A 119 12.01 3.28 -14.91
C ASP A 119 13.42 3.92 -15.03
N PRO A 120 14.32 3.37 -15.85
CA PRO A 120 15.69 3.88 -15.95
C PRO A 120 15.78 5.28 -16.59
N ALA A 121 14.76 5.71 -17.34
CA ALA A 121 14.75 7.01 -18.00
C ALA A 121 14.31 8.14 -17.06
N THR A 122 13.39 7.87 -16.15
CA THR A 122 12.79 8.88 -15.26
C THR A 122 13.18 8.73 -13.81
N ALA A 123 13.76 7.60 -13.43
CA ALA A 123 14.01 7.18 -12.05
C ALA A 123 12.74 7.08 -11.18
N LEU A 124 11.57 6.91 -11.81
CA LEU A 124 10.30 6.75 -11.11
C LEU A 124 10.01 5.28 -10.83
N VAL A 125 9.35 5.01 -9.70
CA VAL A 125 9.01 3.66 -9.28
C VAL A 125 7.72 3.21 -9.99
N LEU A 126 7.80 2.07 -10.69
CA LEU A 126 6.68 1.45 -11.41
C LEU A 126 5.95 0.39 -10.58
N ARG A 127 6.66 -0.27 -9.65
CA ARG A 127 6.10 -1.28 -8.74
C ARG A 127 6.96 -1.41 -7.48
N ILE A 128 6.30 -1.70 -6.37
CA ILE A 128 6.93 -2.14 -5.12
C ILE A 128 6.28 -3.46 -4.72
N GLU A 129 7.08 -4.44 -4.33
CA GLU A 129 6.63 -5.64 -3.63
C GLU A 129 7.36 -5.76 -2.30
N MET A 130 6.64 -6.14 -1.24
CA MET A 130 7.19 -6.29 0.09
C MET A 130 6.66 -7.56 0.75
N GLN A 131 7.52 -8.19 1.54
CA GLN A 131 7.19 -9.36 2.37
C GLN A 131 7.78 -9.17 3.77
N ALA A 132 6.97 -9.32 4.79
CA ALA A 132 7.43 -9.35 6.17
C ALA A 132 8.34 -10.55 6.41
N THR A 133 9.38 -10.35 7.21
CA THR A 133 10.34 -11.40 7.57
C THR A 133 10.51 -11.47 9.09
N ASN A 134 11.03 -12.59 9.58
CA ASN A 134 11.31 -12.80 10.99
C ASN A 134 10.08 -12.56 11.89
N MET A 135 8.91 -13.04 11.43
CA MET A 135 7.66 -12.96 12.20
C MET A 135 7.79 -13.77 13.49
N PRO A 136 7.56 -13.16 14.67
CA PRO A 136 7.63 -13.88 15.95
C PRO A 136 6.67 -15.06 15.99
N SER A 137 7.07 -16.14 16.66
CA SER A 137 6.28 -17.38 16.72
C SER A 137 4.96 -17.24 17.47
N ASP A 138 4.85 -16.22 18.34
CA ASP A 138 3.66 -15.88 19.11
C ASP A 138 2.74 -14.86 18.40
N PHE A 139 3.15 -14.33 17.25
CA PHE A 139 2.30 -13.45 16.45
C PHE A 139 1.31 -14.29 15.61
N PRO A 140 0.01 -13.90 15.55
CA PRO A 140 -1.04 -14.72 14.92
C PRO A 140 -0.85 -14.99 13.42
N MET A 141 -0.02 -14.19 12.73
CA MET A 141 0.24 -14.33 11.30
C MET A 141 1.69 -14.77 11.06
N ASP A 142 1.94 -15.54 10.02
CA ASP A 142 3.28 -15.91 9.57
C ASP A 142 3.63 -15.39 8.17
N THR A 143 2.64 -15.02 7.39
CA THR A 143 2.81 -14.43 6.05
C THR A 143 2.08 -13.09 5.99
N VAL A 144 2.81 -12.04 5.61
CA VAL A 144 2.25 -10.72 5.31
C VAL A 144 3.00 -10.17 4.10
N GLU A 145 2.26 -9.87 3.05
CA GLU A 145 2.80 -9.38 1.78
C GLU A 145 2.00 -8.18 1.30
N SER A 146 2.64 -7.29 0.56
CA SER A 146 2.01 -6.15 -0.09
C SER A 146 2.68 -5.86 -1.42
N ALA A 147 1.90 -5.43 -2.40
CA ALA A 147 2.39 -4.95 -3.68
C ALA A 147 1.63 -3.69 -4.09
N VAL A 148 2.30 -2.76 -4.76
CA VAL A 148 1.70 -1.53 -5.30
C VAL A 148 2.23 -1.30 -6.71
N ASP A 149 1.33 -1.15 -7.67
CA ASP A 149 1.63 -0.79 -9.05
C ASP A 149 1.33 0.68 -9.31
N TYR A 150 2.24 1.34 -10.00
CA TYR A 150 2.13 2.74 -10.40
C TYR A 150 2.00 2.83 -11.91
N SER A 151 1.18 3.76 -12.38
CA SER A 151 1.01 4.05 -13.81
C SER A 151 0.79 5.54 -14.04
N TYR A 152 1.03 5.99 -15.27
CA TYR A 152 0.77 7.37 -15.64
C TYR A 152 -0.73 7.62 -15.75
N VAL A 153 -1.20 8.60 -14.98
CA VAL A 153 -2.60 9.07 -14.94
C VAL A 153 -2.64 10.53 -15.40
N THR A 154 -3.59 10.87 -16.27
CA THR A 154 -3.75 12.26 -16.72
C THR A 154 -4.69 13.01 -15.77
N ILE A 155 -4.17 14.08 -15.12
CA ILE A 155 -4.93 14.97 -14.25
C ILE A 155 -4.78 16.39 -14.76
N ALA A 156 -5.90 17.04 -15.08
CA ALA A 156 -5.93 18.41 -15.61
C ALA A 156 -4.94 18.66 -16.78
N GLY A 157 -4.78 17.65 -17.65
CA GLY A 157 -3.86 17.70 -18.80
C GLY A 157 -2.41 17.35 -18.51
N ASN A 158 -2.03 17.10 -17.26
CA ASN A 158 -0.69 16.67 -16.86
C ASN A 158 -0.65 15.15 -16.67
N SER A 159 0.43 14.53 -17.14
CA SER A 159 0.70 13.10 -16.89
C SER A 159 1.50 12.96 -15.59
N VAL A 160 0.94 12.25 -14.63
CA VAL A 160 1.54 12.04 -13.29
C VAL A 160 1.57 10.54 -12.99
N LEU A 161 2.68 10.03 -12.48
CA LEU A 161 2.80 8.65 -12.03
C LEU A 161 2.13 8.49 -10.66
N LEU A 162 1.11 7.65 -10.60
CA LEU A 162 0.30 7.44 -9.39
C LEU A 162 0.02 5.95 -9.18
N PRO A 163 -0.24 5.51 -7.93
CA PRO A 163 -0.64 4.13 -7.67
C PRO A 163 -1.97 3.84 -8.35
N VAL A 164 -2.07 2.77 -9.10
CA VAL A 164 -3.31 2.36 -9.79
C VAL A 164 -3.89 1.08 -9.26
N HIS A 165 -3.04 0.23 -8.70
CA HIS A 165 -3.42 -1.06 -8.15
C HIS A 165 -2.55 -1.39 -6.95
N ALA A 166 -3.14 -2.05 -5.95
CA ALA A 166 -2.39 -2.61 -4.84
C ALA A 166 -3.03 -3.90 -4.35
N GLU A 167 -2.21 -4.77 -3.79
CA GLU A 167 -2.63 -6.01 -3.15
C GLU A 167 -1.99 -6.14 -1.77
N SER A 168 -2.72 -6.71 -0.83
CA SER A 168 -2.16 -7.14 0.45
C SER A 168 -2.67 -8.52 0.81
N LEU A 169 -1.76 -9.38 1.26
CA LEU A 169 -2.02 -10.75 1.68
C LEU A 169 -1.57 -10.92 3.13
N GLY A 170 -2.42 -11.52 3.94
CA GLY A 170 -2.08 -11.93 5.30
C GLY A 170 -2.60 -13.32 5.59
N CYS A 171 -1.74 -14.24 6.04
CA CYS A 171 -2.13 -15.60 6.38
C CYS A 171 -1.95 -15.91 7.86
N GLU A 172 -2.91 -16.61 8.43
CA GLU A 172 -2.87 -17.09 9.82
C GLU A 172 -1.76 -18.13 10.00
N ARG A 173 -1.07 -18.03 11.12
CA ARG A 173 0.03 -18.93 11.48
C ARG A 173 -0.45 -20.38 11.58
N GLY A 174 0.22 -21.24 10.81
CA GLY A 174 -0.02 -22.69 10.86
C GLY A 174 -1.41 -23.12 10.37
N GLY A 175 -2.20 -22.19 9.85
CA GLY A 175 -3.52 -22.45 9.31
C GLY A 175 -3.60 -22.24 7.79
N PRO A 176 -4.67 -22.72 7.15
CA PRO A 176 -4.89 -22.51 5.72
C PRO A 176 -5.60 -21.17 5.43
N ALA A 177 -5.97 -20.38 6.45
CA ALA A 177 -6.78 -19.19 6.29
C ALA A 177 -5.91 -17.98 5.97
N CYS A 178 -6.25 -17.28 4.89
CA CYS A 178 -5.63 -16.03 4.49
C CYS A 178 -6.72 -14.97 4.22
N SER A 179 -6.35 -13.72 4.39
CA SER A 179 -7.09 -12.56 3.89
C SER A 179 -6.32 -11.94 2.73
N HIS A 180 -7.03 -11.60 1.66
CA HIS A 180 -6.44 -10.97 0.49
C HIS A 180 -7.27 -9.73 0.11
N ASN A 181 -6.65 -8.57 0.12
CA ASN A 181 -7.26 -7.31 -0.29
C ASN A 181 -6.71 -6.90 -1.65
N ILE A 182 -7.60 -6.53 -2.56
CA ILE A 182 -7.27 -5.98 -3.88
C ILE A 182 -7.82 -4.57 -3.93
N ILE A 183 -6.96 -3.60 -4.20
CA ILE A 183 -7.25 -2.18 -4.16
C ILE A 183 -7.03 -1.60 -5.55
N ASP A 184 -8.05 -0.98 -6.13
CA ASP A 184 -7.93 -0.19 -7.35
C ASP A 184 -8.12 1.28 -7.02
N PHE A 185 -7.18 2.12 -7.41
CA PHE A 185 -7.27 3.57 -7.29
C PHE A 185 -7.85 4.15 -8.57
N ARG A 186 -8.84 5.03 -8.43
CA ARG A 186 -9.60 5.60 -9.56
C ARG A 186 -10.00 7.03 -9.25
N ASN A 187 -10.44 7.77 -10.29
CA ASN A 187 -11.03 9.12 -10.16
C ASN A 187 -10.11 10.12 -9.46
N TYR A 188 -8.88 10.23 -9.94
CA TYR A 188 -7.90 11.15 -9.42
C TYR A 188 -8.27 12.61 -9.66
N HIS A 189 -8.10 13.43 -8.64
CA HIS A 189 -8.33 14.86 -8.70
C HIS A 189 -7.20 15.64 -8.01
N GLU A 190 -6.80 16.76 -8.58
CA GLU A 190 -5.90 17.73 -7.95
C GLU A 190 -6.72 18.74 -7.13
N PHE A 191 -6.40 18.92 -5.86
CA PHE A 191 -6.98 19.96 -5.02
C PHE A 191 -6.11 21.21 -5.09
N LYS A 192 -6.66 22.32 -5.64
CA LYS A 192 -6.01 23.64 -5.61
C LYS A 192 -6.68 24.48 -4.53
N VAL A 193 -5.92 24.88 -3.49
CA VAL A 193 -6.39 25.82 -2.48
C VAL A 193 -6.04 27.23 -2.96
N ASN A 194 -7.03 28.01 -3.38
CA ASN A 194 -6.87 29.43 -3.65
C ASN A 194 -7.09 30.22 -2.35
N THR A 195 -6.02 30.60 -1.65
CA THR A 195 -6.11 31.49 -0.49
C THR A 195 -6.22 32.95 -0.97
N LYS A 196 -7.39 33.56 -0.87
CA LYS A 196 -7.57 35.00 -1.08
C LYS A 196 -7.37 35.72 0.24
N ILE A 197 -6.24 36.39 0.41
CA ILE A 197 -6.01 37.25 1.58
C ILE A 197 -6.93 38.47 1.39
N LEU A 198 -8.03 38.53 2.13
CA LEU A 198 -8.85 39.73 2.26
C LEU A 198 -8.06 40.68 3.17
N GLY A 199 -7.44 41.69 2.57
CA GLY A 199 -6.74 42.74 3.31
C GLY A 199 -7.69 43.39 4.30
N ALA A 200 -7.29 43.42 5.56
CA ALA A 200 -7.94 44.24 6.58
C ALA A 200 -7.82 45.71 6.19
N LYS A 201 -8.96 46.43 6.13
CA LYS A 201 -9.02 47.89 6.07
C LYS A 201 -8.71 48.46 7.45
#